data_8732c450d6afef61ac0939bbf59b521d
#
_entry.id   8732c450d6afef61ac0939bbf59b521d
#
_cell.length_a   1.000
_cell.length_b   1.000
_cell.length_c   1.000
_cell.angle_alpha   90.00
_cell.angle_beta   90.00
_cell.angle_gamma   90.00
#
_symmetry.space_group_name_H-M   'P 1'
#
loop_
_entity.id
_entity.type
_entity.pdbx_description
1 polymer ?
#
loop_
_entity_poly.entity_id
_entity_poly.type
_entity_poly.pdbx_seq_one_letter_code
_entity_poly.pdbx_strand_id
1 'polypeptide(L)'
;MRYNIASSPENNNIDRNLTFEYIDDILYCNLHFNDYMTVFMSEIPDYVKINKIICKNIKFNSLYNLPKEIDGDMFIDDYNHTKLIGDFPEKIGCLKIWNSKIKSLEGLNDNCVSIESLEIETCNNFQYFMGIPEKVGRISIQECNKIENLIGLPESVDDIELTDLRKFSSLEGCPKELKGDLRITDCKKLLSLKYISSLIIGDCSITYTGIEHLDMTETKTRIIGSFNICNNKLVDLSNGPEEIKGNYDCAYNPKLTCLNAQDTLMSGYKKTFDCTKNRRLKTL
;
A
#
# COMPACT_ATOMS: atom_id res chain seq x y z
N MET A 1 -29.47 19.37 -1.94
CA MET A 1 -30.83 18.89 -1.59
C MET A 1 -30.67 17.79 -0.55
N ARG A 2 -31.31 17.89 0.61
CA ARG A 2 -31.28 16.80 1.62
C ARG A 2 -32.51 15.94 1.39
N TYR A 3 -32.34 14.72 0.94
CA TYR A 3 -33.40 13.74 0.90
C TYR A 3 -33.43 13.01 2.25
N ASN A 4 -34.51 13.23 3.02
CA ASN A 4 -34.83 12.37 4.15
C ASN A 4 -35.47 11.09 3.60
N ILE A 5 -34.69 10.01 3.52
CA ILE A 5 -35.28 8.67 3.27
C ILE A 5 -36.02 8.29 4.57
N ALA A 6 -37.31 8.02 4.42
CA ALA A 6 -38.21 7.77 5.54
C ALA A 6 -37.72 6.59 6.39
N SER A 7 -37.49 6.85 7.68
CA SER A 7 -37.24 5.81 8.67
C SER A 7 -38.47 4.91 8.82
N SER A 8 -38.27 3.60 8.85
CA SER A 8 -39.32 2.69 9.32
C SER A 8 -39.65 3.01 10.79
N PRO A 9 -40.94 2.89 11.25
CA PRO A 9 -41.37 3.45 12.53
C PRO A 9 -40.85 2.76 13.79
N GLU A 10 -40.01 1.76 13.73
CA GLU A 10 -39.72 0.89 14.89
C GLU A 10 -38.31 0.98 15.50
N ASN A 11 -37.40 1.85 15.00
CA ASN A 11 -36.09 2.03 15.64
C ASN A 11 -35.65 3.49 15.69
N ASN A 12 -35.99 4.15 16.79
CA ASN A 12 -35.77 5.59 17.02
C ASN A 12 -34.36 6.00 17.42
N ASN A 13 -33.28 5.23 17.08
CA ASN A 13 -31.91 5.60 17.47
C ASN A 13 -30.83 5.20 16.45
N ILE A 14 -31.13 5.31 15.16
CA ILE A 14 -30.13 5.04 14.11
C ILE A 14 -29.80 6.38 13.45
N ASP A 15 -28.65 6.96 13.80
CA ASP A 15 -28.05 8.10 13.08
C ASP A 15 -27.60 7.61 11.69
N ARG A 16 -28.52 7.57 10.74
CA ARG A 16 -28.24 7.27 9.32
C ARG A 16 -27.73 8.55 8.68
N ASN A 17 -26.41 8.71 8.66
CA ASN A 17 -25.80 9.78 7.92
C ASN A 17 -25.64 9.36 6.44
N LEU A 18 -26.72 9.45 5.68
CA LEU A 18 -26.71 9.38 4.23
C LEU A 18 -26.60 10.80 3.69
N THR A 19 -25.57 11.07 2.89
CA THR A 19 -25.42 12.33 2.18
C THR A 19 -25.34 12.06 0.69
N PHE A 20 -25.97 12.92 -0.12
CA PHE A 20 -25.96 12.83 -1.57
C PHE A 20 -25.28 14.07 -2.14
N GLU A 21 -24.46 13.87 -3.16
CA GLU A 21 -23.77 14.92 -3.87
C GLU A 21 -23.74 14.64 -5.37
N TYR A 22 -23.68 15.69 -6.21
CA TYR A 22 -23.46 15.58 -7.65
C TYR A 22 -22.01 15.88 -7.96
N ILE A 23 -21.36 14.97 -8.68
CA ILE A 23 -20.01 15.12 -9.22
C ILE A 23 -20.13 14.82 -10.72
N ASP A 24 -19.77 15.77 -11.57
CA ASP A 24 -19.86 15.65 -13.04
C ASP A 24 -21.19 15.09 -13.54
N ASP A 25 -22.31 15.66 -13.03
CA ASP A 25 -23.69 15.26 -13.32
C ASP A 25 -24.09 13.84 -12.89
N ILE A 26 -23.25 13.15 -12.15
CA ILE A 26 -23.55 11.83 -11.56
C ILE A 26 -23.94 12.01 -10.08
N LEU A 27 -25.03 11.41 -9.66
CA LEU A 27 -25.46 11.43 -8.26
C LEU A 27 -24.72 10.36 -7.47
N TYR A 28 -23.98 10.79 -6.44
CA TYR A 28 -23.27 9.93 -5.51
C TYR A 28 -23.89 9.93 -4.15
N CYS A 29 -23.74 8.81 -3.43
CA CYS A 29 -24.14 8.62 -2.05
C CYS A 29 -22.92 8.31 -1.18
N ASN A 30 -22.84 8.98 -0.02
CA ASN A 30 -21.86 8.69 1.02
C ASN A 30 -22.58 8.02 2.20
N LEU A 31 -22.05 6.91 2.68
CA LEU A 31 -22.63 6.06 3.73
C LEU A 31 -21.73 6.05 4.96
N HIS A 32 -22.32 6.21 6.15
CA HIS A 32 -21.65 6.07 7.44
C HIS A 32 -22.26 4.91 8.23
N PHE A 33 -21.43 3.97 8.66
CA PHE A 33 -21.83 2.79 9.43
C PHE A 33 -21.19 2.76 10.81
N ASN A 34 -21.92 2.22 11.77
CA ASN A 34 -21.40 1.83 13.08
C ASN A 34 -22.01 0.49 13.51
N ASP A 35 -21.64 -0.05 14.67
CA ASP A 35 -22.08 -1.37 15.19
C ASP A 35 -23.60 -1.57 15.26
N TYR A 36 -24.37 -0.50 15.18
CA TYR A 36 -25.83 -0.53 15.37
C TYR A 36 -26.61 -0.37 14.06
N MET A 37 -25.90 -0.30 12.92
CA MET A 37 -26.54 0.03 11.64
C MET A 37 -26.63 -1.19 10.74
N THR A 38 -27.84 -1.45 10.27
CA THR A 38 -28.09 -2.28 9.08
C THR A 38 -28.55 -1.34 7.97
N VAL A 39 -27.81 -1.24 6.88
CA VAL A 39 -28.23 -0.49 5.70
C VAL A 39 -28.89 -1.46 4.72
N PHE A 40 -30.09 -1.11 4.30
CA PHE A 40 -30.77 -1.82 3.22
C PHE A 40 -30.39 -1.12 1.90
N MET A 41 -29.50 -1.74 1.12
CA MET A 41 -29.08 -1.22 -0.19
C MET A 41 -30.25 -1.06 -1.17
N SER A 42 -31.34 -1.80 -0.97
CA SER A 42 -32.59 -1.63 -1.73
C SER A 42 -33.25 -0.25 -1.56
N GLU A 43 -32.83 0.53 -0.58
CA GLU A 43 -33.31 1.91 -0.38
C GLU A 43 -32.55 2.93 -1.23
N ILE A 44 -31.43 2.54 -1.87
CA ILE A 44 -30.63 3.40 -2.75
C ILE A 44 -30.99 3.06 -4.19
N PRO A 45 -31.47 4.04 -4.99
CA PRO A 45 -31.79 3.80 -6.39
C PRO A 45 -30.58 3.30 -7.19
N ASP A 46 -30.80 2.39 -8.14
CA ASP A 46 -29.73 1.77 -8.96
C ASP A 46 -28.89 2.76 -9.77
N TYR A 47 -29.42 3.95 -10.05
CA TYR A 47 -28.70 5.01 -10.77
C TYR A 47 -27.77 5.85 -9.87
N VAL A 48 -27.79 5.63 -8.55
CA VAL A 48 -26.95 6.33 -7.59
C VAL A 48 -25.65 5.56 -7.40
N LYS A 49 -24.54 6.20 -7.68
CA LYS A 49 -23.22 5.61 -7.42
C LYS A 49 -22.81 5.79 -5.96
N ILE A 50 -22.05 4.85 -5.44
CA ILE A 50 -21.52 4.94 -4.09
C ILE A 50 -20.09 5.51 -4.16
N ASN A 51 -19.93 6.72 -3.64
CA ASN A 51 -18.64 7.39 -3.61
C ASN A 51 -17.85 7.07 -2.33
N LYS A 52 -18.51 6.93 -1.19
CA LYS A 52 -17.82 6.78 0.08
C LYS A 52 -18.59 5.93 1.07
N ILE A 53 -17.88 5.01 1.71
CA ILE A 53 -18.37 4.24 2.85
C ILE A 53 -17.42 4.43 4.03
N ILE A 54 -17.95 4.78 5.19
CA ILE A 54 -17.18 4.92 6.42
C ILE A 54 -17.74 3.96 7.47
N CYS A 55 -16.94 3.01 7.91
CA CYS A 55 -17.26 2.01 8.92
C CYS A 55 -16.38 2.27 10.15
N LYS A 56 -16.97 2.75 11.24
CA LYS A 56 -16.24 3.07 12.45
C LYS A 56 -16.71 2.26 13.66
N ASN A 57 -15.76 1.86 14.51
CA ASN A 57 -16.03 1.16 15.78
C ASN A 57 -16.84 -0.14 15.58
N ILE A 58 -16.53 -0.93 14.54
CA ILE A 58 -17.23 -2.19 14.27
C ILE A 58 -16.67 -3.28 15.20
N LYS A 59 -17.41 -3.59 16.29
CA LYS A 59 -16.99 -4.52 17.33
C LYS A 59 -17.67 -5.88 17.27
N PHE A 60 -18.93 -5.90 16.90
CA PHE A 60 -19.80 -7.08 16.97
C PHE A 60 -20.44 -7.44 15.64
N ASN A 61 -20.67 -6.47 14.77
CA ASN A 61 -21.32 -6.69 13.50
C ASN A 61 -20.31 -6.90 12.38
N SER A 62 -20.71 -7.68 11.40
CA SER A 62 -20.01 -7.86 10.15
C SER A 62 -20.49 -6.85 9.10
N LEU A 63 -19.70 -6.69 8.04
CA LEU A 63 -19.97 -5.75 6.96
C LEU A 63 -20.82 -6.41 5.87
N TYR A 64 -22.06 -6.78 6.20
CA TYR A 64 -23.00 -7.36 5.25
C TYR A 64 -23.82 -6.29 4.51
N ASN A 65 -24.34 -6.67 3.35
CA ASN A 65 -25.18 -5.83 2.48
C ASN A 65 -24.48 -4.55 2.00
N LEU A 66 -23.19 -4.63 1.73
CA LEU A 66 -22.47 -3.55 1.06
C LEU A 66 -22.84 -3.49 -0.44
N PRO A 67 -22.67 -2.33 -1.09
CA PRO A 67 -22.91 -2.20 -2.53
C PRO A 67 -21.92 -3.06 -3.33
N LYS A 68 -22.28 -3.43 -4.56
CA LYS A 68 -21.39 -4.22 -5.43
C LYS A 68 -20.12 -3.48 -5.86
N GLU A 69 -20.21 -2.17 -6.04
CA GLU A 69 -19.11 -1.33 -6.48
C GLU A 69 -19.06 -0.04 -5.65
N ILE A 70 -17.86 0.41 -5.34
CA ILE A 70 -17.56 1.68 -4.68
C ILE A 70 -16.55 2.41 -5.54
N ASP A 71 -16.95 3.51 -6.17
CA ASP A 71 -16.08 4.30 -7.06
C ASP A 71 -14.99 5.06 -6.28
N GLY A 72 -15.26 5.40 -5.02
CA GLY A 72 -14.34 6.14 -4.16
C GLY A 72 -13.84 5.34 -2.96
N ASP A 73 -13.90 5.95 -1.77
CA ASP A 73 -13.28 5.42 -0.55
C ASP A 73 -14.20 4.49 0.25
N MET A 74 -13.69 3.31 0.63
CA MET A 74 -14.21 2.53 1.73
C MET A 74 -13.23 2.62 2.91
N PHE A 75 -13.67 3.24 3.99
CA PHE A 75 -12.86 3.47 5.18
C PHE A 75 -13.36 2.61 6.35
N ILE A 76 -12.47 1.78 6.90
CA ILE A 76 -12.72 0.90 8.05
C ILE A 76 -11.78 1.34 9.18
N ASP A 77 -12.34 1.81 10.30
CA ASP A 77 -11.57 2.32 11.43
C ASP A 77 -12.03 1.64 12.73
N ASP A 78 -11.07 1.26 13.58
CA ASP A 78 -11.28 0.55 14.84
C ASP A 78 -12.12 -0.75 14.69
N TYR A 79 -11.79 -1.55 13.65
CA TYR A 79 -12.43 -2.84 13.41
C TYR A 79 -11.85 -3.91 14.33
N ASN A 80 -12.72 -4.56 15.12
CA ASN A 80 -12.29 -5.38 16.24
C ASN A 80 -12.14 -6.89 15.94
N HIS A 81 -12.32 -7.31 14.69
CA HIS A 81 -12.15 -8.70 14.27
C HIS A 81 -10.75 -8.96 13.69
N THR A 82 -10.32 -10.21 13.71
CA THR A 82 -8.99 -10.60 13.22
C THR A 82 -8.93 -10.83 11.71
N LYS A 83 -10.09 -10.93 11.05
CA LYS A 83 -10.25 -11.01 9.59
C LYS A 83 -11.47 -10.21 9.18
N LEU A 84 -11.59 -9.89 7.91
CA LEU A 84 -12.74 -9.19 7.39
C LEU A 84 -13.95 -10.13 7.30
N ILE A 85 -15.11 -9.69 7.78
CA ILE A 85 -16.34 -10.49 7.81
C ILE A 85 -17.45 -9.66 7.17
N GLY A 86 -17.99 -10.13 6.05
CA GLY A 86 -19.07 -9.45 5.34
C GLY A 86 -19.10 -9.77 3.86
N ASP A 87 -20.03 -9.12 3.15
CA ASP A 87 -20.19 -9.19 1.69
C ASP A 87 -19.51 -7.96 1.09
N PHE A 88 -18.23 -8.08 0.81
CA PHE A 88 -17.44 -6.96 0.27
C PHE A 88 -17.78 -6.69 -1.20
N PRO A 89 -17.67 -5.42 -1.64
CA PRO A 89 -17.87 -5.04 -3.03
C PRO A 89 -16.95 -5.80 -3.99
N GLU A 90 -17.42 -6.05 -5.20
CA GLU A 90 -16.62 -6.65 -6.28
C GLU A 90 -15.48 -5.71 -6.71
N LYS A 91 -15.71 -4.39 -6.64
CA LYS A 91 -14.73 -3.35 -6.96
C LYS A 91 -14.75 -2.25 -5.93
N ILE A 92 -13.57 -1.82 -5.53
CA ILE A 92 -13.36 -0.74 -4.57
C ILE A 92 -12.30 0.22 -5.14
N GLY A 93 -12.61 1.51 -5.21
CA GLY A 93 -11.63 2.54 -5.58
C GLY A 93 -10.50 2.58 -4.55
N CYS A 94 -10.76 3.04 -3.34
CA CYS A 94 -9.76 3.03 -2.29
C CYS A 94 -10.28 2.34 -1.01
N LEU A 95 -9.59 1.27 -0.58
CA LEU A 95 -9.88 0.60 0.70
C LEU A 95 -8.86 1.06 1.74
N LYS A 96 -9.34 1.75 2.79
CA LYS A 96 -8.54 2.22 3.92
C LYS A 96 -8.92 1.47 5.19
N ILE A 97 -7.96 0.85 5.85
CA ILE A 97 -8.16 0.10 7.10
C ILE A 97 -7.20 0.63 8.16
N TRP A 98 -7.74 1.31 9.17
CA TRP A 98 -6.94 1.97 10.19
C TRP A 98 -7.25 1.42 11.58
N ASN A 99 -6.26 1.48 12.50
CA ASN A 99 -6.40 1.15 13.93
C ASN A 99 -7.09 -0.18 14.22
N SER A 100 -7.06 -1.13 13.29
CA SER A 100 -7.89 -2.33 13.31
C SER A 100 -7.12 -3.55 13.79
N LYS A 101 -7.84 -4.56 14.31
CA LYS A 101 -7.24 -5.79 14.86
C LYS A 101 -7.06 -6.90 13.82
N ILE A 102 -7.28 -6.61 12.55
CA ILE A 102 -7.11 -7.60 11.47
C ILE A 102 -5.70 -8.19 11.46
N LYS A 103 -5.59 -9.48 11.15
CA LYS A 103 -4.31 -10.19 10.92
C LYS A 103 -4.01 -10.38 9.44
N SER A 104 -5.06 -10.42 8.63
CA SER A 104 -5.04 -10.63 7.18
C SER A 104 -6.25 -9.97 6.54
N LEU A 105 -6.34 -10.04 5.22
CA LEU A 105 -7.51 -9.60 4.45
C LEU A 105 -8.44 -10.76 4.09
N GLU A 106 -8.30 -11.92 4.77
CA GLU A 106 -9.24 -13.04 4.60
C GLU A 106 -10.70 -12.57 4.75
N GLY A 107 -11.54 -13.04 3.85
CA GLY A 107 -12.94 -12.64 3.72
C GLY A 107 -13.17 -11.53 2.69
N LEU A 108 -12.13 -10.77 2.32
CA LEU A 108 -12.25 -9.73 1.28
C LEU A 108 -12.36 -10.34 -0.12
N ASN A 109 -11.48 -11.29 -0.44
CA ASN A 109 -11.39 -11.89 -1.78
C ASN A 109 -12.51 -12.89 -2.12
N ASP A 110 -13.44 -13.16 -1.19
CA ASP A 110 -14.58 -14.02 -1.49
C ASP A 110 -15.47 -13.41 -2.60
N ASN A 111 -15.56 -12.07 -2.64
CA ASN A 111 -16.32 -11.33 -3.64
C ASN A 111 -15.49 -10.24 -4.35
N CYS A 112 -14.52 -9.64 -3.69
CA CYS A 112 -13.75 -8.51 -4.22
C CYS A 112 -12.75 -8.97 -5.28
N VAL A 113 -12.89 -8.42 -6.49
CA VAL A 113 -12.06 -8.75 -7.67
C VAL A 113 -10.93 -7.75 -7.84
N SER A 114 -11.17 -6.47 -7.50
CA SER A 114 -10.18 -5.42 -7.71
C SER A 114 -10.29 -4.27 -6.71
N ILE A 115 -9.12 -3.70 -6.37
CA ILE A 115 -8.96 -2.49 -5.57
C ILE A 115 -7.99 -1.59 -6.30
N GLU A 116 -8.31 -0.30 -6.50
CA GLU A 116 -7.38 0.64 -7.12
C GLU A 116 -6.27 1.06 -6.13
N SER A 117 -6.63 1.32 -4.86
CA SER A 117 -5.68 1.63 -3.80
C SER A 117 -6.06 0.94 -2.49
N LEU A 118 -5.11 0.23 -1.87
CA LEU A 118 -5.23 -0.38 -0.56
C LEU A 118 -4.30 0.33 0.43
N GLU A 119 -4.87 0.91 1.48
CA GLU A 119 -4.13 1.59 2.54
C GLU A 119 -4.40 0.90 3.89
N ILE A 120 -3.35 0.43 4.57
CA ILE A 120 -3.46 -0.19 5.91
C ILE A 120 -2.53 0.54 6.87
N GLU A 121 -3.09 1.16 7.90
CA GLU A 121 -2.32 2.00 8.82
C GLU A 121 -2.60 1.62 10.29
N THR A 122 -1.56 1.61 11.12
CA THR A 122 -1.62 1.34 12.57
C THR A 122 -2.35 0.03 12.93
N CYS A 123 -2.42 -0.93 12.02
CA CYS A 123 -2.99 -2.25 12.24
C CYS A 123 -1.93 -3.18 12.84
N ASN A 124 -1.66 -3.06 14.14
CA ASN A 124 -0.55 -3.73 14.82
C ASN A 124 -0.64 -5.27 14.87
N ASN A 125 -1.75 -5.87 14.43
CA ASN A 125 -1.88 -7.31 14.30
C ASN A 125 -1.75 -7.80 12.85
N PHE A 126 -1.77 -6.90 11.87
CA PHE A 126 -1.67 -7.24 10.45
C PHE A 126 -0.31 -7.87 10.15
N GLN A 127 -0.33 -9.06 9.60
CA GLN A 127 0.85 -9.90 9.41
C GLN A 127 0.91 -10.60 8.07
N TYR A 128 -0.25 -10.89 7.45
CA TYR A 128 -0.34 -11.72 6.25
C TYR A 128 -1.16 -11.03 5.17
N PHE A 129 -0.71 -11.13 3.93
CA PHE A 129 -1.41 -10.60 2.75
C PHE A 129 -2.48 -11.55 2.18
N MET A 130 -2.82 -12.61 2.92
CA MET A 130 -3.89 -13.54 2.53
C MET A 130 -5.23 -12.80 2.40
N GLY A 131 -5.98 -13.11 1.34
CA GLY A 131 -7.29 -12.49 1.08
C GLY A 131 -7.23 -11.21 0.27
N ILE A 132 -6.04 -10.80 -0.19
CA ILE A 132 -5.91 -9.68 -1.11
C ILE A 132 -6.43 -10.07 -2.50
N PRO A 133 -7.19 -9.20 -3.22
CA PRO A 133 -7.63 -9.48 -4.58
C PRO A 133 -6.49 -9.62 -5.56
N GLU A 134 -6.72 -10.33 -6.69
CA GLU A 134 -5.70 -10.52 -7.72
C GLU A 134 -5.26 -9.20 -8.40
N LYS A 135 -6.13 -8.18 -8.40
CA LYS A 135 -5.84 -6.88 -9.02
C LYS A 135 -5.85 -5.79 -7.96
N VAL A 136 -4.68 -5.26 -7.66
CA VAL A 136 -4.51 -4.11 -6.78
C VAL A 136 -3.56 -3.12 -7.46
N GLY A 137 -4.01 -1.88 -7.66
CA GLY A 137 -3.17 -0.84 -8.27
C GLY A 137 -2.06 -0.42 -7.32
N ARG A 138 -2.41 0.16 -6.18
CA ARG A 138 -1.45 0.62 -5.17
C ARG A 138 -1.65 -0.07 -3.83
N ILE A 139 -0.56 -0.39 -3.15
CA ILE A 139 -0.55 -0.87 -1.77
C ILE A 139 0.29 0.08 -0.93
N SER A 140 -0.29 0.64 0.13
CA SER A 140 0.39 1.45 1.14
C SER A 140 0.18 0.87 2.52
N ILE A 141 1.27 0.51 3.20
CA ILE A 141 1.25 -0.08 4.54
C ILE A 141 2.10 0.77 5.47
N GLN A 142 1.50 1.25 6.53
CA GLN A 142 2.19 2.10 7.50
C GLN A 142 1.97 1.61 8.94
N GLU A 143 3.02 1.64 9.75
CA GLU A 143 3.00 1.32 11.19
C GLU A 143 2.38 -0.04 11.53
N CYS A 144 2.44 -1.02 10.62
CA CYS A 144 1.95 -2.38 10.82
C CYS A 144 3.10 -3.29 11.29
N ASN A 145 3.30 -3.36 12.60
CA ASN A 145 4.53 -3.83 13.22
C ASN A 145 4.74 -5.36 13.25
N LYS A 146 3.86 -6.17 12.63
CA LYS A 146 4.01 -7.63 12.55
C LYS A 146 4.36 -8.15 11.16
N ILE A 147 4.34 -7.32 10.14
CA ILE A 147 4.74 -7.70 8.78
C ILE A 147 6.24 -7.97 8.76
N GLU A 148 6.65 -9.12 8.23
CA GLU A 148 8.04 -9.55 8.12
C GLU A 148 8.52 -9.63 6.67
N ASN A 149 7.62 -9.89 5.72
CA ASN A 149 7.87 -10.04 4.28
C ASN A 149 6.62 -9.70 3.45
N LEU A 150 6.67 -9.93 2.13
CA LEU A 150 5.59 -9.63 1.18
C LEU A 150 4.88 -10.87 0.63
N ILE A 151 5.07 -12.03 1.25
CA ILE A 151 4.45 -13.28 0.80
C ILE A 151 2.91 -13.14 0.83
N GLY A 152 2.29 -13.45 -0.29
CA GLY A 152 0.84 -13.35 -0.49
C GLY A 152 0.40 -12.09 -1.23
N LEU A 153 1.32 -11.20 -1.61
CA LEU A 153 1.00 -10.14 -2.57
C LEU A 153 0.66 -10.72 -3.95
N PRO A 154 -0.30 -10.13 -4.67
CA PRO A 154 -0.58 -10.52 -6.05
C PRO A 154 0.54 -10.05 -6.99
N GLU A 155 0.74 -10.76 -8.09
CA GLU A 155 1.74 -10.39 -9.10
C GLU A 155 1.40 -9.08 -9.86
N SER A 156 0.15 -8.65 -9.82
CA SER A 156 -0.33 -7.45 -10.54
C SER A 156 -0.52 -6.25 -9.62
N VAL A 157 0.53 -5.86 -8.89
CA VAL A 157 0.56 -4.61 -8.13
C VAL A 157 1.33 -3.58 -8.92
N ASP A 158 0.81 -2.34 -9.02
CA ASP A 158 1.51 -1.27 -9.73
C ASP A 158 2.49 -0.54 -8.78
N ASP A 159 2.02 -0.08 -7.62
CA ASP A 159 2.81 0.67 -6.63
C ASP A 159 2.85 -0.01 -5.26
N ILE A 160 4.00 0.00 -4.62
CA ILE A 160 4.18 -0.46 -3.24
C ILE A 160 4.83 0.64 -2.39
N GLU A 161 4.18 0.98 -1.27
CA GLU A 161 4.71 1.88 -0.26
C GLU A 161 4.65 1.26 1.12
N LEU A 162 5.81 1.16 1.79
CA LEU A 162 5.98 0.56 3.11
C LEU A 162 6.68 1.55 4.04
N THR A 163 6.05 1.92 5.17
CA THR A 163 6.59 2.92 6.07
C THR A 163 6.50 2.47 7.53
N ASP A 164 7.59 2.63 8.27
CA ASP A 164 7.73 2.30 9.71
C ASP A 164 7.24 0.88 10.06
N LEU A 165 7.72 -0.13 9.33
CA LEU A 165 7.44 -1.54 9.59
C LEU A 165 8.57 -2.16 10.41
N ARG A 166 8.41 -2.22 11.74
CA ARG A 166 9.49 -2.59 12.68
C ARG A 166 10.02 -4.01 12.55
N LYS A 167 9.24 -4.95 12.00
CA LYS A 167 9.66 -6.34 11.79
C LYS A 167 10.00 -6.68 10.35
N PHE A 168 9.69 -5.79 9.41
CA PHE A 168 9.92 -6.01 8.00
C PHE A 168 11.40 -6.21 7.69
N SER A 169 11.76 -7.41 7.24
CA SER A 169 13.14 -7.85 7.10
C SER A 169 13.47 -8.47 5.75
N SER A 170 12.47 -8.76 4.91
CA SER A 170 12.64 -9.41 3.62
C SER A 170 11.66 -8.88 2.58
N LEU A 171 12.13 -8.78 1.34
CA LEU A 171 11.30 -8.51 0.16
C LEU A 171 10.73 -9.79 -0.47
N GLU A 172 10.85 -10.93 0.20
CA GLU A 172 10.29 -12.19 -0.28
C GLU A 172 8.78 -12.06 -0.50
N GLY A 173 8.31 -12.43 -1.70
CA GLY A 173 6.93 -12.20 -2.15
C GLY A 173 6.72 -10.87 -2.88
N CYS A 174 7.78 -10.07 -3.09
CA CYS A 174 7.68 -8.89 -3.96
C CYS A 174 7.33 -9.31 -5.39
N PRO A 175 6.34 -8.65 -6.06
CA PRO A 175 6.03 -8.92 -7.47
C PRO A 175 7.26 -8.79 -8.36
N LYS A 176 7.35 -9.62 -9.39
CA LYS A 176 8.51 -9.57 -10.31
C LYS A 176 8.61 -8.26 -11.07
N GLU A 177 7.49 -7.66 -11.38
CA GLU A 177 7.40 -6.39 -12.11
C GLU A 177 6.47 -5.42 -11.38
N LEU A 178 6.90 -4.17 -11.24
CA LEU A 178 6.07 -3.06 -10.77
C LEU A 178 5.96 -2.05 -11.91
N LYS A 179 4.73 -1.66 -12.25
CA LYS A 179 4.48 -0.64 -13.28
C LYS A 179 4.67 0.79 -12.76
N GLY A 180 4.55 0.96 -11.46
CA GLY A 180 4.75 2.21 -10.74
C GLY A 180 5.98 2.17 -9.85
N ASP A 181 5.85 2.71 -8.66
CA ASP A 181 6.94 2.96 -7.73
C ASP A 181 7.09 1.90 -6.65
N LEU A 182 8.31 1.72 -6.19
CA LEU A 182 8.63 1.00 -4.95
C LEU A 182 9.20 1.99 -3.92
N ARG A 183 8.45 2.26 -2.85
CA ARG A 183 8.89 3.12 -1.74
C ARG A 183 8.93 2.36 -0.43
N ILE A 184 10.10 2.36 0.23
CA ILE A 184 10.29 1.72 1.53
C ILE A 184 11.04 2.70 2.43
N THR A 185 10.40 3.09 3.53
CA THR A 185 10.98 4.10 4.44
C THR A 185 10.88 3.62 5.90
N ASP A 186 11.91 3.89 6.68
CA ASP A 186 11.98 3.57 8.13
C ASP A 186 11.81 2.09 8.50
N CYS A 187 12.11 1.16 7.58
CA CYS A 187 12.10 -0.28 7.82
C CYS A 187 13.48 -0.76 8.28
N LYS A 188 13.84 -0.51 9.55
CA LYS A 188 15.22 -0.70 10.09
C LYS A 188 15.75 -2.14 10.07
N LYS A 189 14.87 -3.14 9.99
CA LYS A 189 15.27 -4.56 9.92
C LYS A 189 15.47 -5.07 8.50
N LEU A 190 15.12 -4.29 7.48
CA LEU A 190 15.45 -4.62 6.10
C LEU A 190 16.95 -4.42 5.90
N LEU A 191 17.68 -5.52 5.75
CA LEU A 191 19.14 -5.53 5.65
C LEU A 191 19.67 -5.86 4.25
N SER A 192 18.80 -6.37 3.35
CA SER A 192 19.14 -6.83 2.02
C SER A 192 18.01 -6.50 1.05
N LEU A 193 18.35 -6.26 -0.23
CA LEU A 193 17.40 -6.10 -1.33
C LEU A 193 17.20 -7.38 -2.14
N LYS A 194 17.63 -8.52 -1.60
CA LYS A 194 17.29 -9.81 -2.18
C LYS A 194 15.78 -9.93 -2.36
N TYR A 195 15.34 -10.54 -3.45
CA TYR A 195 13.92 -10.66 -3.86
C TYR A 195 13.23 -9.37 -4.31
N ILE A 196 13.94 -8.26 -4.47
CA ILE A 196 13.36 -7.06 -5.08
C ILE A 196 12.87 -7.37 -6.51
N SER A 197 11.90 -6.61 -7.01
CA SER A 197 11.38 -6.75 -8.38
C SER A 197 12.51 -6.74 -9.44
N SER A 198 12.40 -7.57 -10.45
CA SER A 198 13.34 -7.57 -11.59
C SER A 198 13.14 -6.36 -12.50
N LEU A 199 11.93 -5.79 -12.54
CA LEU A 199 11.61 -4.57 -13.29
C LEU A 199 10.77 -3.63 -12.45
N ILE A 200 11.22 -2.37 -12.33
CA ILE A 200 10.48 -1.26 -11.72
C ILE A 200 10.40 -0.16 -12.78
N ILE A 201 9.18 0.14 -13.27
CA ILE A 201 8.98 1.16 -14.31
C ILE A 201 9.00 2.57 -13.70
N GLY A 202 8.47 2.75 -12.51
CA GLY A 202 8.55 3.98 -11.74
C GLY A 202 9.87 4.19 -11.01
N ASP A 203 9.83 4.98 -9.95
CA ASP A 203 10.96 5.24 -9.07
C ASP A 203 11.11 4.14 -8.01
N CYS A 204 12.35 3.83 -7.64
CA CYS A 204 12.67 2.97 -6.51
C CYS A 204 13.34 3.79 -5.42
N SER A 205 12.66 3.96 -4.27
CA SER A 205 13.16 4.73 -3.15
C SER A 205 13.17 3.88 -1.88
N ILE A 206 14.35 3.55 -1.37
CA ILE A 206 14.53 2.72 -0.17
C ILE A 206 15.45 3.46 0.79
N THR A 207 14.86 4.08 1.82
CA THR A 207 15.55 5.04 2.68
C THR A 207 15.32 4.75 4.16
N TYR A 208 16.26 5.18 5.00
CA TYR A 208 16.19 4.99 6.45
C TYR A 208 16.03 3.54 6.89
N THR A 209 16.63 2.59 6.16
CA THR A 209 16.61 1.16 6.46
C THR A 209 17.92 0.69 7.11
N GLY A 210 18.10 -0.61 7.26
CA GLY A 210 19.32 -1.21 7.78
C GLY A 210 20.32 -1.68 6.72
N ILE A 211 20.06 -1.43 5.43
CA ILE A 211 20.78 -2.00 4.30
C ILE A 211 22.25 -1.59 4.31
N GLU A 212 23.13 -2.60 4.25
CA GLU A 212 24.58 -2.44 4.12
C GLU A 212 25.09 -2.86 2.74
N HIS A 213 24.37 -3.76 2.04
CA HIS A 213 24.69 -4.26 0.70
C HIS A 213 23.42 -4.31 -0.17
N LEU A 214 23.56 -4.12 -1.47
CA LEU A 214 22.40 -4.04 -2.39
C LEU A 214 21.82 -5.41 -2.73
N ASP A 215 22.64 -6.44 -2.89
CA ASP A 215 22.25 -7.86 -3.09
C ASP A 215 21.25 -8.14 -4.24
N MET A 216 21.31 -7.37 -5.33
CA MET A 216 20.37 -7.43 -6.47
C MET A 216 20.83 -8.35 -7.62
N THR A 217 21.94 -9.07 -7.47
CA THR A 217 22.55 -9.86 -8.57
C THR A 217 21.66 -10.98 -9.09
N GLU A 218 20.87 -11.61 -8.22
CA GLU A 218 19.99 -12.71 -8.62
C GLU A 218 18.77 -12.20 -9.41
N THR A 219 18.26 -11.03 -9.07
CA THR A 219 17.06 -10.44 -9.67
C THR A 219 17.37 -9.68 -10.97
N LYS A 220 18.64 -9.25 -11.17
CA LYS A 220 19.06 -8.43 -12.31
C LYS A 220 18.14 -7.21 -12.49
N THR A 221 17.88 -6.52 -11.40
CA THR A 221 16.88 -5.47 -11.32
C THR A 221 17.18 -4.33 -12.28
N ARG A 222 16.17 -3.94 -13.05
CA ARG A 222 16.18 -2.77 -13.93
C ARG A 222 15.17 -1.74 -13.41
N ILE A 223 15.62 -0.49 -13.23
CA ILE A 223 14.82 0.64 -12.75
C ILE A 223 14.73 1.67 -13.88
N ILE A 224 13.53 1.88 -14.40
CA ILE A 224 13.28 2.83 -15.49
C ILE A 224 13.17 4.26 -14.96
N GLY A 225 12.67 4.43 -13.76
CA GLY A 225 12.72 5.70 -13.02
C GLY A 225 14.06 5.94 -12.32
N SER A 226 14.02 6.72 -11.26
CA SER A 226 15.18 7.03 -10.41
C SER A 226 15.37 5.99 -9.30
N PHE A 227 16.63 5.81 -8.87
CA PHE A 227 16.96 4.98 -7.73
C PHE A 227 17.47 5.84 -6.58
N ASN A 228 16.73 5.86 -5.47
CA ASN A 228 17.11 6.55 -4.25
C ASN A 228 17.37 5.54 -3.12
N ILE A 229 18.62 5.44 -2.70
CA ILE A 229 19.08 4.59 -1.59
C ILE A 229 19.79 5.41 -0.51
N CYS A 230 19.43 6.67 -0.37
CA CYS A 230 20.03 7.57 0.61
C CYS A 230 19.64 7.23 2.06
N ASN A 231 20.39 7.77 3.02
CA ASN A 231 20.11 7.59 4.46
C ASN A 231 20.09 6.13 4.92
N ASN A 232 20.99 5.30 4.38
CA ASN A 232 21.15 3.90 4.77
C ASN A 232 22.55 3.67 5.40
N LYS A 233 23.01 2.42 5.40
CA LYS A 233 24.31 2.02 5.98
C LYS A 233 25.23 1.38 4.95
N LEU A 234 25.03 1.66 3.66
CA LEU A 234 25.79 1.06 2.57
C LEU A 234 27.30 1.18 2.80
N VAL A 235 28.01 0.10 2.53
CA VAL A 235 29.48 0.00 2.61
C VAL A 235 30.10 0.21 1.23
N ASP A 236 29.44 -0.28 0.18
CA ASP A 236 29.77 -0.13 -1.23
C ASP A 236 28.50 -0.14 -2.09
N LEU A 237 28.65 0.02 -3.41
CA LEU A 237 27.54 -0.02 -4.39
C LEU A 237 27.60 -1.27 -5.29
N SER A 238 28.38 -2.27 -4.89
CA SER A 238 28.44 -3.53 -5.63
C SER A 238 27.10 -4.29 -5.56
N ASN A 239 26.86 -5.16 -6.53
CA ASN A 239 25.63 -5.96 -6.62
C ASN A 239 24.35 -5.11 -6.65
N GLY A 240 24.44 -3.89 -7.17
CA GLY A 240 23.30 -3.00 -7.40
C GLY A 240 22.47 -3.40 -8.62
N PRO A 241 21.54 -2.51 -9.04
CA PRO A 241 20.68 -2.76 -10.20
C PRO A 241 21.51 -2.86 -11.49
N GLU A 242 21.03 -3.67 -12.45
CA GLU A 242 21.63 -3.83 -13.76
C GLU A 242 21.49 -2.56 -14.62
N GLU A 243 20.37 -1.85 -14.48
CA GLU A 243 20.09 -0.61 -15.21
C GLU A 243 19.33 0.38 -14.35
N ILE A 244 19.70 1.67 -14.43
CA ILE A 244 18.93 2.81 -13.91
C ILE A 244 18.82 3.84 -15.03
N LYS A 245 17.59 4.20 -15.43
CA LYS A 245 17.38 5.22 -16.47
C LYS A 245 17.17 6.63 -15.91
N GLY A 246 16.74 6.77 -14.66
CA GLY A 246 16.61 8.03 -13.96
C GLY A 246 17.87 8.43 -13.18
N ASN A 247 17.68 9.25 -12.15
CA ASN A 247 18.74 9.67 -11.25
C ASN A 247 19.13 8.58 -10.26
N TYR A 248 20.36 8.64 -9.74
CA TYR A 248 20.82 7.74 -8.70
C TYR A 248 21.29 8.56 -7.50
N ASP A 249 20.62 8.41 -6.37
CA ASP A 249 20.95 9.05 -5.11
C ASP A 249 21.36 8.00 -4.07
N CYS A 250 22.63 8.04 -3.67
CA CYS A 250 23.19 7.24 -2.57
C CYS A 250 23.83 8.12 -1.48
N ALA A 251 23.39 9.36 -1.34
CA ALA A 251 23.86 10.29 -0.33
C ALA A 251 23.55 9.80 1.09
N TYR A 252 24.23 10.36 2.08
CA TYR A 252 24.02 10.06 3.50
C TYR A 252 24.14 8.57 3.87
N ASN A 253 25.10 7.85 3.26
CA ASN A 253 25.51 6.51 3.65
C ASN A 253 26.85 6.58 4.38
N PRO A 254 26.87 6.79 5.71
CA PRO A 254 28.10 7.14 6.44
C PRO A 254 29.16 6.03 6.49
N LYS A 255 28.80 4.79 6.11
CA LYS A 255 29.74 3.66 6.00
C LYS A 255 30.32 3.50 4.60
N LEU A 256 29.78 4.19 3.57
CA LEU A 256 30.19 4.06 2.17
C LEU A 256 31.65 4.46 1.99
N THR A 257 32.47 3.52 1.51
CA THR A 257 33.93 3.69 1.35
C THR A 257 34.39 3.70 -0.09
N CYS A 258 33.60 3.12 -1.01
CA CYS A 258 33.91 3.05 -2.44
C CYS A 258 32.63 3.03 -3.28
N LEU A 259 32.75 3.48 -4.51
CA LEU A 259 31.68 3.56 -5.50
C LEU A 259 31.80 2.42 -6.52
N ASN A 260 32.03 1.18 -6.10
CA ASN A 260 32.14 0.01 -6.96
C ASN A 260 30.79 -0.32 -7.63
N ALA A 261 30.24 0.66 -8.36
CA ALA A 261 29.08 0.47 -9.20
C ALA A 261 29.51 -0.22 -10.51
N GLN A 262 28.66 -1.05 -11.08
CA GLN A 262 28.94 -1.62 -12.41
C GLN A 262 29.04 -0.49 -13.44
N ASP A 263 30.02 -0.57 -14.35
CA ASP A 263 30.28 0.46 -15.39
C ASP A 263 29.06 0.78 -16.26
N THR A 264 28.09 -0.14 -16.34
CA THR A 264 26.82 0.01 -17.07
C THR A 264 25.89 1.07 -16.47
N LEU A 265 25.99 1.36 -15.17
CA LEU A 265 25.15 2.38 -14.51
C LEU A 265 25.49 3.82 -14.95
N MET A 266 26.71 4.06 -15.43
CA MET A 266 27.23 5.39 -15.72
C MET A 266 27.24 5.73 -17.21
N SER A 267 26.88 4.81 -18.12
CA SER A 267 26.95 5.03 -19.56
C SER A 267 25.67 5.62 -20.15
N GLY A 268 25.72 6.84 -20.62
CA GLY A 268 24.92 7.28 -21.75
C GLY A 268 23.77 8.26 -21.59
N TYR A 269 23.51 8.88 -20.41
CA TYR A 269 22.51 9.95 -20.29
C TYR A 269 22.92 11.06 -19.30
N LYS A 270 22.31 12.26 -19.44
CA LYS A 270 22.43 13.37 -18.47
C LYS A 270 21.68 13.01 -17.18
N LYS A 271 22.24 12.08 -16.40
CA LYS A 271 21.68 11.68 -15.11
C LYS A 271 22.45 12.34 -13.99
N THR A 272 21.77 12.66 -12.89
CA THR A 272 22.46 13.06 -11.68
C THR A 272 22.81 11.83 -10.85
N PHE A 273 24.05 11.78 -10.42
CA PHE A 273 24.54 10.82 -9.43
C PHE A 273 24.93 11.60 -8.18
N ASP A 274 24.18 11.43 -7.10
CA ASP A 274 24.44 12.06 -5.82
C ASP A 274 25.03 11.05 -4.84
N CYS A 275 26.30 11.26 -4.48
CA CYS A 275 26.99 10.50 -3.44
C CYS A 275 27.48 11.40 -2.30
N THR A 276 26.90 12.58 -2.13
CA THR A 276 27.31 13.56 -1.12
C THR A 276 27.06 13.06 0.30
N LYS A 277 27.71 13.69 1.29
CA LYS A 277 27.54 13.36 2.71
C LYS A 277 27.95 11.93 3.12
N ASN A 278 28.74 11.25 2.30
CA ASN A 278 29.32 9.95 2.60
C ASN A 278 30.70 10.16 3.26
N ARG A 279 30.74 10.26 4.58
CA ARG A 279 31.93 10.72 5.35
C ARG A 279 33.18 9.82 5.21
N ARG A 280 33.02 8.56 4.83
CA ARG A 280 34.10 7.58 4.66
C ARG A 280 34.54 7.39 3.21
N LEU A 281 33.79 7.97 2.27
CA LEU A 281 34.14 7.90 0.86
C LEU A 281 35.48 8.62 0.65
N LYS A 282 36.49 7.87 0.23
CA LYS A 282 37.78 8.43 -0.14
C LYS A 282 37.59 9.09 -1.50
N THR A 283 38.11 10.30 -1.65
CA THR A 283 38.17 11.00 -2.96
C THR A 283 38.63 10.04 -4.02
N LEU A 284 37.90 10.02 -5.13
CA LEU A 284 38.25 9.33 -6.37
C LEU A 284 39.56 9.83 -6.94
#